data_9dfb49f4013aefeffce3d7bf24b19ae7
#
_entry.id   9dfb49f4013aefeffce3d7bf24b19ae7
#
_cell.length_a   1.000
_cell.length_b   1.000
_cell.length_c   1.000
_cell.angle_alpha   90.00
_cell.angle_beta   90.00
_cell.angle_gamma   90.00
#
_symmetry.space_group_name_H-M   'P 1'
#
loop_
_entity.id
_entity.type
_entity.pdbx_description
1 polymer ?
#
loop_
_entity_poly.entity_id
_entity_poly.type
_entity_poly.pdbx_seq_one_letter_code
_entity_poly.pdbx_strand_id
1 'polypeptide(L)'
;MLQDARDRSSHGFGLPRSVEQSFRRFLDCGIVERGFARVQCATCRYEMLVPFSCKIRGLCPSCEGRRMADGAAHLVDHVLPHDVDYRQWTLSFPRWLRIRLLCDPALVSKVLPVFVRAVAAEHRRRARRRGIVGGETAAATAIQRAGSFANANLHFHTLVPDGVWHEDAEARSAITHCLRRPTRRSKPSPRASSTR
;
A
#
# COMPACT_ATOMS: atom_id res chain seq x y z
N MET A 1 18.25 -10.83 -24.69
CA MET A 1 17.65 -10.94 -23.35
C MET A 1 16.47 -11.92 -23.27
N LEU A 2 15.35 -11.72 -23.99
CA LEU A 2 14.25 -12.71 -24.00
C LEU A 2 14.66 -14.04 -24.66
N GLN A 3 15.47 -13.98 -25.73
CA GLN A 3 16.03 -15.14 -26.40
C GLN A 3 16.96 -15.91 -25.44
N ASP A 4 17.90 -15.21 -24.77
CA ASP A 4 18.81 -15.83 -23.78
C ASP A 4 18.06 -16.48 -22.61
N ALA A 5 16.93 -15.88 -22.19
CA ALA A 5 16.10 -16.48 -21.13
C ALA A 5 15.38 -17.74 -21.61
N ARG A 6 15.04 -17.84 -22.91
CA ARG A 6 14.53 -19.07 -23.52
C ARG A 6 15.60 -20.16 -23.56
N ASP A 7 16.82 -19.78 -23.99
CA ASP A 7 17.93 -20.71 -24.16
C ASP A 7 18.47 -21.24 -22.83
N ARG A 8 18.34 -20.47 -21.74
CA ARG A 8 18.74 -20.83 -20.37
C ARG A 8 17.67 -21.53 -19.56
N SER A 9 16.48 -21.74 -20.10
CA SER A 9 15.43 -22.46 -19.41
C SER A 9 15.86 -23.91 -19.22
N SER A 10 16.03 -24.34 -17.96
CA SER A 10 16.47 -25.69 -17.57
C SER A 10 15.56 -26.82 -18.09
N HIS A 11 14.40 -26.49 -18.64
CA HIS A 11 13.40 -27.43 -19.15
C HIS A 11 13.16 -27.33 -20.66
N GLY A 12 13.93 -26.52 -21.39
CA GLY A 12 13.82 -26.40 -22.85
C GLY A 12 12.52 -25.74 -23.38
N PHE A 13 11.57 -25.38 -22.51
CA PHE A 13 10.26 -24.83 -22.92
C PHE A 13 10.22 -23.30 -23.00
N GLY A 14 11.35 -22.61 -22.71
CA GLY A 14 11.42 -21.14 -22.68
C GLY A 14 10.56 -20.52 -21.55
N LEU A 15 10.30 -19.22 -21.69
CA LEU A 15 9.41 -18.51 -20.77
C LEU A 15 7.93 -18.84 -21.10
N PRO A 16 7.05 -18.97 -20.09
CA PRO A 16 5.63 -19.03 -20.33
C PRO A 16 5.14 -17.87 -21.22
N ARG A 17 4.22 -18.14 -22.15
CA ARG A 17 3.72 -17.12 -23.11
C ARG A 17 3.19 -15.87 -22.42
N SER A 18 2.54 -16.01 -21.27
CA SER A 18 2.04 -14.91 -20.45
C SER A 18 3.15 -14.00 -19.93
N VAL A 19 4.29 -14.57 -19.54
CA VAL A 19 5.45 -13.84 -19.07
C VAL A 19 6.10 -13.09 -20.24
N GLU A 20 6.34 -13.76 -21.36
CA GLU A 20 6.88 -13.12 -22.56
C GLU A 20 6.00 -11.96 -23.06
N GLN A 21 4.70 -12.18 -23.12
CA GLN A 21 3.74 -11.15 -23.50
C GLN A 21 3.76 -9.95 -22.53
N SER A 22 3.92 -10.20 -21.23
CA SER A 22 4.07 -9.14 -20.24
C SER A 22 5.32 -8.30 -20.50
N PHE A 23 6.46 -8.92 -20.78
CA PHE A 23 7.67 -8.17 -21.12
C PHE A 23 7.53 -7.38 -22.43
N ARG A 24 6.91 -7.94 -23.47
CA ARG A 24 6.65 -7.21 -24.73
C ARG A 24 5.80 -5.97 -24.50
N ARG A 25 4.68 -6.13 -23.77
CA ARG A 25 3.81 -5.00 -23.42
C ARG A 25 4.52 -3.95 -22.56
N PHE A 26 5.42 -4.37 -21.68
CA PHE A 26 6.24 -3.45 -20.89
C PHE A 26 7.18 -2.62 -21.79
N LEU A 27 7.82 -3.25 -22.77
CA LEU A 27 8.71 -2.56 -23.72
C LEU A 27 7.97 -1.56 -24.62
N ASP A 28 6.69 -1.77 -24.88
CA ASP A 28 5.83 -0.85 -25.65
C ASP A 28 5.22 0.26 -24.77
N CYS A 29 5.44 0.24 -23.46
CA CYS A 29 4.80 1.15 -22.52
C CYS A 29 5.30 2.58 -22.64
N GLY A 30 4.39 3.51 -22.93
CA GLY A 30 4.69 4.93 -23.03
C GLY A 30 5.38 5.35 -24.32
N ILE A 31 5.43 4.48 -25.31
CA ILE A 31 6.00 4.76 -26.64
C ILE A 31 4.88 5.26 -27.56
N VAL A 32 5.00 6.50 -28.04
CA VAL A 32 3.97 7.16 -28.87
C VAL A 32 3.70 6.38 -30.17
N GLU A 33 4.74 5.81 -30.78
CA GLU A 33 4.66 5.00 -32.01
C GLU A 33 3.88 3.68 -31.83
N ARG A 34 3.69 3.27 -30.59
CA ARG A 34 2.88 2.07 -30.21
C ARG A 34 1.43 2.39 -29.94
N GLY A 35 1.05 3.67 -30.05
CA GLY A 35 -0.30 4.17 -29.91
C GLY A 35 -0.44 5.16 -28.77
N PHE A 36 -1.36 6.09 -28.98
CA PHE A 36 -1.65 7.17 -28.03
C PHE A 36 -3.12 7.59 -28.11
N ALA A 37 -3.59 8.27 -27.09
CA ALA A 37 -4.83 9.04 -27.13
C ALA A 37 -4.48 10.53 -27.32
N ARG A 38 -5.20 11.20 -28.22
CA ARG A 38 -5.14 12.66 -28.35
C ARG A 38 -6.23 13.26 -27.44
N VAL A 39 -5.82 14.04 -26.47
CA VAL A 39 -6.72 14.73 -25.55
C VAL A 39 -6.69 16.21 -25.89
N GLN A 40 -7.87 16.80 -26.11
CA GLN A 40 -8.02 18.23 -26.41
C GLN A 40 -8.89 18.90 -25.36
N CYS A 41 -8.45 20.05 -24.88
CA CYS A 41 -9.27 20.91 -24.01
C CYS A 41 -10.41 21.53 -24.81
N ALA A 42 -11.64 21.36 -24.35
CA ALA A 42 -12.82 21.93 -25.01
C ALA A 42 -12.82 23.46 -25.01
N THR A 43 -12.22 24.10 -24.02
CA THR A 43 -12.23 25.56 -23.84
C THR A 43 -11.11 26.25 -24.59
N CYS A 44 -9.85 25.83 -24.38
CA CYS A 44 -8.69 26.53 -24.96
C CYS A 44 -8.08 25.81 -26.16
N ARG A 45 -8.65 24.67 -26.58
CA ARG A 45 -8.16 23.87 -27.70
C ARG A 45 -6.74 23.31 -27.54
N TYR A 46 -6.13 23.45 -26.37
CA TYR A 46 -4.82 22.82 -26.10
C TYR A 46 -4.90 21.32 -26.31
N GLU A 47 -3.93 20.77 -27.02
CA GLU A 47 -3.84 19.35 -27.34
C GLU A 47 -2.64 18.70 -26.66
N MET A 48 -2.83 17.47 -26.22
CA MET A 48 -1.79 16.64 -25.61
C MET A 48 -1.90 15.22 -26.12
N LEU A 49 -0.77 14.63 -26.50
CA LEU A 49 -0.67 13.20 -26.80
C LEU A 49 -0.35 12.41 -25.53
N VAL A 50 -1.17 11.43 -25.24
CA VAL A 50 -1.01 10.54 -24.09
C VAL A 50 -0.71 9.14 -24.59
N PRO A 51 0.55 8.66 -24.52
CA PRO A 51 0.92 7.32 -24.97
C PRO A 51 0.19 6.24 -24.16
N PHE A 52 -0.14 5.13 -24.80
CA PHE A 52 -0.77 4.02 -24.09
C PHE A 52 0.19 3.38 -23.10
N SER A 53 -0.36 3.02 -21.93
CA SER A 53 0.36 2.38 -20.84
C SER A 53 0.07 0.88 -20.81
N CYS A 54 1.06 0.07 -20.43
CA CYS A 54 0.93 -1.40 -20.38
C CYS A 54 0.00 -1.89 -19.25
N LYS A 55 -0.19 -1.10 -18.20
CA LYS A 55 -0.98 -1.42 -16.98
C LYS A 55 -0.53 -2.71 -16.27
N ILE A 56 0.69 -3.19 -16.52
CA ILE A 56 1.21 -4.43 -15.93
C ILE A 56 1.64 -4.15 -14.49
N ARG A 57 1.23 -5.05 -13.60
CA ARG A 57 1.59 -5.00 -12.18
C ARG A 57 2.93 -5.66 -11.92
N GLY A 58 3.76 -5.04 -11.07
CA GLY A 58 5.01 -5.60 -10.58
C GLY A 58 6.15 -5.66 -11.60
N LEU A 59 5.95 -5.20 -12.84
CA LEU A 59 6.98 -5.20 -13.87
C LEU A 59 7.31 -3.79 -14.38
N CYS A 60 6.29 -2.98 -14.67
CA CYS A 60 6.48 -1.64 -15.20
C CYS A 60 6.54 -0.60 -14.07
N PRO A 61 7.70 0.04 -13.81
CA PRO A 61 7.83 1.01 -12.72
C PRO A 61 6.89 2.21 -12.86
N SER A 62 6.70 2.71 -14.09
CA SER A 62 5.82 3.87 -14.36
C SER A 62 4.36 3.57 -14.07
N CYS A 63 3.87 2.39 -14.52
CA CYS A 63 2.49 1.98 -14.28
C CYS A 63 2.24 1.63 -12.81
N GLU A 64 3.23 1.02 -12.15
CA GLU A 64 3.15 0.70 -10.72
C GLU A 64 3.21 1.95 -9.86
N GLY A 65 4.15 2.87 -10.12
CA GLY A 65 4.26 4.15 -9.42
C GLY A 65 2.99 4.98 -9.51
N ARG A 66 2.38 5.09 -10.70
CA ARG A 66 1.09 5.78 -10.86
C ARG A 66 0.00 5.14 -10.02
N ARG A 67 -0.14 3.81 -10.07
CA ARG A 67 -1.14 3.09 -9.28
C ARG A 67 -0.93 3.25 -7.78
N MET A 68 0.33 3.24 -7.33
CA MET A 68 0.65 3.46 -5.92
C MET A 68 0.29 4.88 -5.49
N ALA A 69 0.58 5.88 -6.33
CA ALA A 69 0.21 7.28 -6.06
C ALA A 69 -1.31 7.47 -6.01
N ASP A 70 -2.04 6.94 -7.01
CA ASP A 70 -3.51 6.99 -7.05
C ASP A 70 -4.13 6.29 -5.83
N GLY A 71 -3.60 5.12 -5.46
CA GLY A 71 -4.05 4.37 -4.29
C GLY A 71 -3.76 5.08 -2.97
N ALA A 72 -2.60 5.72 -2.85
CA ALA A 72 -2.24 6.51 -1.68
C ALA A 72 -3.11 7.77 -1.56
N ALA A 73 -3.34 8.48 -2.66
CA ALA A 73 -4.25 9.63 -2.69
C ALA A 73 -5.67 9.22 -2.29
N HIS A 74 -6.21 8.14 -2.86
CA HIS A 74 -7.52 7.65 -2.49
C HIS A 74 -7.64 7.29 -1.00
N LEU A 75 -6.61 6.62 -0.44
CA LEU A 75 -6.59 6.32 0.99
C LEU A 75 -6.61 7.58 1.84
N VAL A 76 -5.78 8.58 1.50
CA VAL A 76 -5.68 9.83 2.27
C VAL A 76 -6.93 10.66 2.11
N ASP A 77 -7.46 10.83 0.89
CA ASP A 77 -8.52 11.79 0.61
C ASP A 77 -9.91 11.24 0.96
N HIS A 78 -10.10 9.91 0.97
CA HIS A 78 -11.44 9.31 1.04
C HIS A 78 -11.62 8.21 2.10
N VAL A 79 -10.54 7.64 2.62
CA VAL A 79 -10.65 6.46 3.52
C VAL A 79 -10.15 6.76 4.92
N LEU A 80 -9.03 7.47 5.04
CA LEU A 80 -8.40 7.73 6.33
C LEU A 80 -8.92 9.04 6.93
N PRO A 81 -9.57 9.04 8.12
CA PRO A 81 -9.91 10.28 8.83
C PRO A 81 -8.67 11.15 9.07
N HIS A 82 -8.77 12.45 8.79
CA HIS A 82 -7.63 13.38 8.89
C HIS A 82 -7.30 13.84 10.30
N ASP A 83 -8.24 13.70 11.21
CA ASP A 83 -8.16 14.14 12.62
C ASP A 83 -7.67 13.06 13.57
N VAL A 84 -7.17 11.95 13.01
CA VAL A 84 -6.75 10.77 13.77
C VAL A 84 -5.28 10.46 13.52
N ASP A 85 -4.54 10.21 14.59
CA ASP A 85 -3.19 9.67 14.50
C ASP A 85 -3.21 8.21 14.06
N TYR A 86 -2.20 7.78 13.29
CA TYR A 86 -2.09 6.41 12.79
C TYR A 86 -0.81 5.74 13.27
N ARG A 87 -0.90 4.42 13.44
CA ARG A 87 0.26 3.55 13.65
C ARG A 87 0.39 2.54 12.54
N GLN A 88 1.62 2.33 12.12
CA GLN A 88 1.94 1.23 11.23
C GLN A 88 2.37 0.01 12.04
N TRP A 89 1.66 -1.09 11.81
CA TRP A 89 2.03 -2.42 12.29
C TRP A 89 2.63 -3.20 11.13
N THR A 90 3.83 -3.76 11.33
CA THR A 90 4.48 -4.60 10.32
C THR A 90 4.57 -6.03 10.82
N LEU A 91 3.97 -6.97 10.09
CA LEU A 91 4.11 -8.41 10.33
C LEU A 91 5.08 -9.01 9.33
N SER A 92 6.20 -9.49 9.81
CA SER A 92 7.18 -10.27 9.04
C SER A 92 7.09 -11.75 9.42
N PHE A 93 7.47 -12.62 8.49
CA PHE A 93 7.40 -14.07 8.66
C PHE A 93 8.79 -14.70 8.64
N PRO A 94 9.02 -15.85 9.30
CA PRO A 94 10.23 -16.62 9.13
C PRO A 94 10.38 -17.10 7.68
N ARG A 95 11.63 -17.31 7.24
CA ARG A 95 11.96 -17.57 5.82
C ARG A 95 11.15 -18.72 5.20
N TRP A 96 11.01 -19.82 5.91
CA TRP A 96 10.26 -20.99 5.44
C TRP A 96 8.79 -20.68 5.19
N LEU A 97 8.16 -19.85 6.03
CA LEU A 97 6.76 -19.47 5.89
C LEU A 97 6.56 -18.43 4.78
N ARG A 98 7.54 -17.51 4.56
CA ARG A 98 7.48 -16.54 3.46
C ARG A 98 7.34 -17.22 2.11
N ILE A 99 8.15 -18.24 1.86
CA ILE A 99 8.11 -18.99 0.60
C ILE A 99 6.74 -19.65 0.41
N ARG A 100 6.22 -20.29 1.45
CA ARG A 100 4.90 -20.90 1.41
C ARG A 100 3.78 -19.89 1.11
N LEU A 101 3.82 -18.74 1.80
CA LEU A 101 2.85 -17.66 1.60
C LEU A 101 2.95 -17.02 0.19
N LEU A 102 4.13 -16.97 -0.39
CA LEU A 102 4.32 -16.47 -1.76
C LEU A 102 3.73 -17.43 -2.81
N CYS A 103 3.83 -18.74 -2.58
CA CYS A 103 3.32 -19.77 -3.48
C CYS A 103 1.82 -20.07 -3.28
N ASP A 104 1.26 -19.74 -2.12
CA ASP A 104 -0.12 -20.04 -1.76
C ASP A 104 -0.90 -18.77 -1.35
N PRO A 105 -1.58 -18.11 -2.31
CA PRO A 105 -2.42 -16.94 -2.02
C PRO A 105 -3.59 -17.25 -1.08
N ALA A 106 -4.10 -18.49 -1.07
CA ALA A 106 -5.19 -18.90 -0.19
C ALA A 106 -4.73 -18.92 1.28
N LEU A 107 -3.48 -19.30 1.53
CA LEU A 107 -2.88 -19.23 2.85
C LEU A 107 -2.72 -17.77 3.33
N VAL A 108 -2.32 -16.86 2.44
CA VAL A 108 -2.27 -15.41 2.74
C VAL A 108 -3.64 -14.90 3.19
N SER A 109 -4.70 -15.28 2.46
CA SER A 109 -6.08 -14.90 2.79
C SER A 109 -6.57 -15.43 4.14
N LYS A 110 -5.98 -16.52 4.64
CA LYS A 110 -6.27 -17.08 5.98
C LYS A 110 -5.45 -16.39 7.07
N VAL A 111 -4.21 -16.05 6.81
CA VAL A 111 -3.28 -15.45 7.78
C VAL A 111 -3.60 -13.98 8.04
N LEU A 112 -3.94 -13.22 7.00
CA LEU A 112 -4.22 -11.80 7.12
C LEU A 112 -5.34 -11.46 8.12
N PRO A 113 -6.52 -12.11 8.10
CA PRO A 113 -7.57 -11.85 9.08
C PRO A 113 -7.17 -12.20 10.52
N VAL A 114 -6.32 -13.20 10.71
CA VAL A 114 -5.79 -13.55 12.04
C VAL A 114 -4.95 -12.40 12.60
N PHE A 115 -4.07 -11.86 11.77
CA PHE A 115 -3.24 -10.72 12.16
C PHE A 115 -4.08 -9.47 12.46
N VAL A 116 -5.01 -9.10 11.57
CA VAL A 116 -5.86 -7.92 11.75
C VAL A 116 -6.72 -8.06 13.02
N ARG A 117 -7.30 -9.24 13.28
CA ARG A 117 -8.04 -9.51 14.53
C ARG A 117 -7.17 -9.38 15.78
N ALA A 118 -5.91 -9.85 15.72
CA ALA A 118 -4.99 -9.73 16.85
C ALA A 118 -4.66 -8.26 17.16
N VAL A 119 -4.42 -7.44 16.14
CA VAL A 119 -4.18 -6.00 16.29
C VAL A 119 -5.44 -5.31 16.86
N ALA A 120 -6.61 -5.60 16.31
CA ALA A 120 -7.87 -5.05 16.79
C ALA A 120 -8.18 -5.46 18.24
N ALA A 121 -7.89 -6.71 18.60
CA ALA A 121 -8.04 -7.19 19.98
C ALA A 121 -7.14 -6.43 20.96
N GLU A 122 -5.91 -6.13 20.57
CA GLU A 122 -5.00 -5.33 21.38
C GLU A 122 -5.49 -3.89 21.56
N HIS A 123 -6.02 -3.25 20.51
CA HIS A 123 -6.63 -1.92 20.62
C HIS A 123 -7.83 -1.93 21.56
N ARG A 124 -8.75 -2.91 21.43
CA ARG A 124 -9.89 -3.07 22.33
C ARG A 124 -9.46 -3.34 23.78
N ARG A 125 -8.41 -4.15 23.99
CA ARG A 125 -7.87 -4.41 25.32
C ARG A 125 -7.36 -3.13 25.99
N ARG A 126 -6.68 -2.27 25.23
CA ARG A 126 -6.19 -0.96 25.72
C ARG A 126 -7.33 0.01 26.00
N ALA A 127 -8.36 0.03 25.16
CA ALA A 127 -9.56 0.82 25.35
C ALA A 127 -10.30 0.43 26.65
N ARG A 128 -10.48 -0.87 26.91
CA ARG A 128 -11.08 -1.38 28.16
C ARG A 128 -10.33 -0.94 29.40
N ARG A 129 -9.00 -0.87 29.36
CA ARG A 129 -8.21 -0.35 30.50
C ARG A 129 -8.49 1.13 30.79
N ARG A 130 -9.11 1.85 29.86
CA ARG A 130 -9.55 3.24 29.97
C ARG A 130 -11.06 3.37 30.20
N GLY A 131 -11.73 2.26 30.49
CA GLY A 131 -13.18 2.23 30.75
C GLY A 131 -14.06 2.17 29.52
N ILE A 132 -13.48 2.04 28.31
CA ILE A 132 -14.25 1.99 27.06
C ILE A 132 -14.59 0.55 26.73
N VAL A 133 -15.89 0.26 26.63
CA VAL A 133 -16.44 -1.05 26.25
C VAL A 133 -17.07 -0.93 24.86
N GLY A 134 -16.92 -1.96 24.02
CA GLY A 134 -17.53 -1.98 22.69
C GLY A 134 -16.78 -1.18 21.62
N GLY A 135 -15.59 -0.62 21.93
CA GLY A 135 -14.81 0.16 20.96
C GLY A 135 -14.33 -0.68 19.77
N GLU A 136 -14.43 -0.11 18.58
CA GLU A 136 -13.98 -0.72 17.32
C GLU A 136 -12.81 0.05 16.71
N THR A 137 -12.02 -0.62 15.88
CA THR A 137 -10.92 0.00 15.13
C THR A 137 -10.95 -0.47 13.69
N ALA A 138 -10.37 0.36 12.82
CA ALA A 138 -10.21 0.04 11.40
C ALA A 138 -8.76 -0.34 11.09
N ALA A 139 -8.54 -0.98 9.96
CA ALA A 139 -7.20 -1.33 9.50
C ALA A 139 -7.12 -1.29 7.96
N ALA A 140 -6.11 -0.63 7.44
CA ALA A 140 -5.77 -0.67 6.01
C ALA A 140 -4.45 -1.43 5.85
N THR A 141 -4.46 -2.57 5.15
CA THR A 141 -3.29 -3.44 5.02
C THR A 141 -2.79 -3.52 3.59
N ALA A 142 -1.50 -3.24 3.40
CA ALA A 142 -0.77 -3.50 2.18
C ALA A 142 0.05 -4.81 2.33
N ILE A 143 -0.13 -5.72 1.37
CA ILE A 143 0.63 -6.97 1.30
C ILE A 143 1.83 -6.73 0.38
N GLN A 144 3.03 -6.67 0.94
CA GLN A 144 4.26 -6.52 0.18
C GLN A 144 4.92 -7.90 0.00
N ARG A 145 5.21 -8.26 -1.25
CA ARG A 145 5.71 -9.60 -1.60
C ARG A 145 7.22 -9.67 -1.73
N ALA A 146 7.86 -8.55 -2.01
CA ALA A 146 9.30 -8.45 -2.18
C ALA A 146 9.92 -7.48 -1.17
N GLY A 147 11.15 -7.73 -0.78
CA GLY A 147 12.00 -6.79 -0.06
C GLY A 147 12.94 -6.03 -1.00
N SER A 148 14.02 -5.47 -0.46
CA SER A 148 15.09 -4.85 -1.26
C SER A 148 15.67 -5.85 -2.25
N PHE A 149 16.09 -5.37 -3.43
CA PHE A 149 16.65 -6.19 -4.51
C PHE A 149 15.73 -7.34 -4.99
N ALA A 150 14.41 -7.13 -4.91
CA ALA A 150 13.40 -8.10 -5.33
C ALA A 150 13.50 -9.48 -4.64
N ASN A 151 14.13 -9.57 -3.46
CA ASN A 151 14.16 -10.82 -2.72
C ASN A 151 12.75 -11.21 -2.23
N ALA A 152 12.50 -12.50 -2.14
CA ALA A 152 11.25 -13.05 -1.65
C ALA A 152 11.05 -12.75 -0.16
N ASN A 153 10.32 -11.68 0.15
CA ASN A 153 10.08 -11.23 1.51
C ASN A 153 8.63 -10.77 1.69
N LEU A 154 7.71 -11.74 1.78
CA LEU A 154 6.32 -11.42 2.06
C LEU A 154 6.17 -10.90 3.49
N HIS A 155 5.53 -9.74 3.60
CA HIS A 155 5.21 -9.09 4.87
C HIS A 155 4.00 -8.17 4.71
N PHE A 156 3.35 -7.84 5.82
CA PHE A 156 2.19 -6.97 5.84
C PHE A 156 2.53 -5.65 6.49
N HIS A 157 2.13 -4.55 5.86
CA HIS A 157 2.09 -3.22 6.43
C HIS A 157 0.65 -2.83 6.69
N THR A 158 0.31 -2.60 7.94
CA THR A 158 -1.06 -2.28 8.34
C THR A 158 -1.09 -0.94 9.06
N LEU A 159 -1.82 0.01 8.49
CA LEU A 159 -2.15 1.27 9.14
C LEU A 159 -3.39 1.06 10.00
N VAL A 160 -3.31 1.47 11.25
CA VAL A 160 -4.39 1.38 12.22
C VAL A 160 -4.49 2.71 12.95
N PRO A 161 -5.68 3.29 13.11
CA PRO A 161 -5.88 4.46 13.94
C PRO A 161 -5.36 4.23 15.36
N ASP A 162 -4.75 5.26 15.97
CA ASP A 162 -4.23 5.17 17.33
C ASP A 162 -5.35 5.32 18.40
N GLY A 163 -6.45 4.62 18.17
CA GLY A 163 -7.61 4.68 19.03
C GLY A 163 -8.67 3.66 18.65
N VAL A 164 -9.81 3.80 19.31
CA VAL A 164 -11.04 3.08 19.00
C VAL A 164 -12.19 4.06 18.86
N TRP A 165 -13.09 3.79 17.93
CA TRP A 165 -14.38 4.47 17.86
C TRP A 165 -15.35 3.81 18.83
N HIS A 166 -16.09 4.60 19.55
CA HIS A 166 -17.15 4.16 20.44
C HIS A 166 -18.25 5.21 20.47
N GLU A 167 -19.43 4.84 20.88
CA GLU A 167 -20.51 5.78 21.18
C GLU A 167 -20.25 6.45 22.52
N ASP A 168 -20.31 7.77 22.57
CA ASP A 168 -20.29 8.55 23.81
C ASP A 168 -21.66 8.51 24.51
N ALA A 169 -21.75 9.13 25.69
CA ALA A 169 -22.99 9.18 26.45
C ALA A 169 -24.16 9.87 25.72
N GLU A 170 -23.86 10.67 24.70
CA GLU A 170 -24.84 11.35 23.85
C GLU A 170 -25.09 10.60 22.53
N ALA A 171 -24.72 9.31 22.43
CA ALA A 171 -24.84 8.45 21.23
C ALA A 171 -24.14 9.02 19.97
N ARG A 172 -23.06 9.80 20.17
CA ARG A 172 -22.21 10.29 19.07
C ARG A 172 -21.00 9.39 18.91
N SER A 173 -20.59 9.18 17.66
CA SER A 173 -19.35 8.44 17.38
C SER A 173 -18.13 9.29 17.77
N ALA A 174 -17.39 8.83 18.77
CA ALA A 174 -16.19 9.48 19.25
C ALA A 174 -14.98 8.54 19.09
N ILE A 175 -13.81 9.12 18.85
CA ILE A 175 -12.55 8.37 18.86
C ILE A 175 -11.78 8.62 20.14
N THR A 176 -11.42 7.57 20.86
CA THR A 176 -10.54 7.68 22.02
C THR A 176 -9.18 7.08 21.71
N HIS A 177 -8.15 7.91 21.82
CA HIS A 177 -6.75 7.53 21.59
C HIS A 177 -6.28 6.52 22.64
N CYS A 178 -5.84 5.34 22.18
CA CYS A 178 -5.41 4.25 23.07
C CYS A 178 -3.92 4.27 23.40
N LEU A 179 -3.10 4.98 22.63
CA LEU A 179 -1.64 4.88 22.70
C LEU A 179 -0.92 6.21 22.86
N ARG A 180 -1.62 7.31 23.19
CA ARG A 180 -0.97 8.59 23.38
C ARG A 180 0.13 8.47 24.44
N ARG A 181 1.38 8.41 23.99
CA ARG A 181 2.52 8.79 24.82
C ARG A 181 2.32 10.29 25.14
N PRO A 182 2.60 10.74 26.39
CA PRO A 182 2.68 12.17 26.64
C PRO A 182 3.66 12.74 25.62
N THR A 183 3.19 13.67 24.79
CA THR A 183 3.99 14.36 23.81
C THR A 183 5.12 15.04 24.55
N ARG A 184 6.38 14.65 24.31
CA ARG A 184 7.51 15.54 24.56
C ARG A 184 7.16 16.84 23.83
N ARG A 185 6.93 17.90 24.57
CA ARG A 185 6.76 19.24 24.00
C ARG A 185 7.84 19.44 22.96
N SER A 186 7.46 19.56 21.70
CA SER A 186 8.35 20.01 20.64
C SER A 186 8.83 21.40 21.07
N LYS A 187 10.13 21.55 21.30
CA LYS A 187 10.73 22.88 21.46
C LYS A 187 10.37 23.67 20.22
N PRO A 188 9.86 24.91 20.36
CA PRO A 188 9.61 25.75 19.21
C PRO A 188 10.93 25.95 18.47
N SER A 189 10.94 25.69 17.17
CA SER A 189 12.06 26.00 16.28
C SER A 189 12.38 27.50 16.38
N PRO A 190 13.65 27.89 16.58
CA PRO A 190 13.99 29.29 16.58
C PRO A 190 13.68 29.89 15.21
N ARG A 191 12.82 30.88 15.17
CA ARG A 191 12.56 31.68 13.97
C ARG A 191 13.90 32.27 13.50
N ALA A 192 14.30 31.96 12.28
CA ALA A 192 15.38 32.66 11.61
C ALA A 192 15.00 34.14 11.53
N SER A 193 15.70 34.98 12.29
CA SER A 193 15.63 36.41 12.17
C SER A 193 16.30 36.80 10.85
N SER A 194 15.47 37.17 9.86
CA SER A 194 15.93 37.91 8.69
C SER A 194 16.39 39.28 9.16
N THR A 195 17.70 39.50 9.14
CA THR A 195 18.28 40.84 9.16
C THR A 195 18.68 41.18 7.73
N ARG A 196 18.34 42.37 7.36
CA ARG A 196 18.47 43.08 6.06
C ARG A 196 19.83 42.91 5.38
#